data_7e747159356233349484a52612e58465
#
_entry.id   7e747159356233349484a52612e58465
#
_cell.length_a   1.000
_cell.length_b   1.000
_cell.length_c   1.000
_cell.angle_alpha   90.00
_cell.angle_beta   90.00
_cell.angle_gamma   90.00
#
_symmetry.space_group_name_H-M   'P 1'
#
loop_
_entity.id
_entity.type
_entity.pdbx_description
1 polymer ?
#
loop_
_entity_poly.entity_id
_entity_poly.type
_entity_poly.pdbx_seq_one_letter_code
_entity_poly.pdbx_strand_id
1 'polypeptide(L)'
;MTWLGALDSPHRSWRRIAAAVGPGLVVMLADTEVGSVISASQSGARWGYRLLALQFLLVPILYATQELALRLGVTTGQGLGELIRARLGRGWALLATSTLVVSCIGALLTQMSGLAGVGQIFGVPSWITIGLIVTAIFVMVCTGSYHAVERVALVLGCAELAFLVVAWRSHPDVGHMLAQVVQQPLTDHDYLYLLAANLGTCVMPWTVFYQQSAVIDKKLTLPDLKLARLDTLVGAIACQTITAAVVMAAASTLGGHAGGASLDSVPQIADAFSKALSPSTGRIVFALGLAGGALVATIVVCLTVAWTLGEVTGFHHSLEHHPLEAPWFYACLLYTSPSPRD
;
A
#
# COMPACT_ATOMS: atom_id res chain seq x y z
N MET A 1 11.00 16.85 38.21
CA MET A 1 9.76 17.22 38.90
C MET A 1 8.79 17.68 37.84
N THR A 2 7.80 17.08 37.51
CA THR A 2 6.77 16.10 37.77
C THR A 2 6.21 15.62 36.43
N TRP A 3 6.58 14.39 36.00
CA TRP A 3 6.15 13.82 34.71
C TRP A 3 4.91 12.91 34.85
N LEU A 4 4.19 13.03 36.01
CA LEU A 4 3.09 12.13 36.37
C LEU A 4 1.71 12.78 36.48
N GLY A 5 1.48 13.95 35.88
CA GLY A 5 0.30 14.77 36.12
C GLY A 5 -0.63 14.98 34.93
N ALA A 6 -0.82 14.01 34.00
CA ALA A 6 -1.89 14.08 33.01
C ALA A 6 -2.32 12.69 32.53
N LEU A 7 -2.68 11.81 33.47
CA LEU A 7 -3.54 10.67 33.11
C LEU A 7 -4.98 11.20 33.10
N ASP A 8 -5.30 11.92 32.04
CA ASP A 8 -6.68 12.26 31.68
C ASP A 8 -7.52 10.99 31.56
N SER A 9 -8.79 11.08 31.96
CA SER A 9 -9.78 10.00 32.04
C SER A 9 -9.65 8.95 30.93
N PRO A 10 -9.81 7.64 31.19
CA PRO A 10 -9.59 6.55 30.23
C PRO A 10 -10.38 6.73 28.92
N HIS A 11 -11.56 7.35 28.97
CA HIS A 11 -12.36 7.68 27.78
C HIS A 11 -11.71 8.71 26.84
N ARG A 12 -10.94 9.67 27.37
CA ARG A 12 -10.23 10.67 26.58
C ARG A 12 -8.97 10.08 25.96
N SER A 13 -8.35 9.12 26.63
CA SER A 13 -7.20 8.35 26.13
C SER A 13 -7.54 7.51 24.89
N TRP A 14 -8.61 6.73 24.92
CA TRP A 14 -9.04 5.88 23.79
C TRP A 14 -9.42 6.68 22.55
N ARG A 15 -10.08 7.84 22.73
CA ARG A 15 -10.42 8.73 21.60
C ARG A 15 -9.18 9.33 20.96
N ARG A 16 -8.16 9.67 21.74
CA ARG A 16 -6.86 10.16 21.21
C ARG A 16 -6.10 9.04 20.49
N ILE A 17 -6.08 7.83 21.04
CA ILE A 17 -5.47 6.67 20.39
C ILE A 17 -6.15 6.42 19.04
N ALA A 18 -7.48 6.34 19.01
CA ALA A 18 -8.23 6.14 17.78
C ALA A 18 -8.08 7.30 16.77
N ALA A 19 -7.81 8.52 17.25
CA ALA A 19 -7.54 9.66 16.38
C ALA A 19 -6.14 9.63 15.77
N ALA A 20 -5.13 9.16 16.50
CA ALA A 20 -3.74 9.14 16.03
C ALA A 20 -3.38 7.89 15.22
N VAL A 21 -4.09 6.77 15.43
CA VAL A 21 -3.94 5.51 14.68
C VAL A 21 -4.74 5.59 13.38
N GLY A 22 -4.16 5.16 12.30
CA GLY A 22 -4.84 4.99 11.01
C GLY A 22 -4.03 5.46 9.81
N PRO A 23 -3.58 6.70 9.69
CA PRO A 23 -2.88 7.17 8.49
C PRO A 23 -1.65 6.32 8.14
N GLY A 24 -0.81 6.01 9.13
CA GLY A 24 0.37 5.17 8.95
C GLY A 24 -0.01 3.74 8.57
N LEU A 25 -0.95 3.14 9.29
CA LEU A 25 -1.39 1.78 9.00
C LEU A 25 -2.06 1.68 7.62
N VAL A 26 -2.92 2.63 7.25
CA VAL A 26 -3.59 2.66 5.93
C VAL A 26 -2.57 2.74 4.80
N VAL A 27 -1.59 3.65 4.88
CA VAL A 27 -0.59 3.77 3.81
C VAL A 27 0.31 2.54 3.71
N MET A 28 0.61 1.88 4.84
CA MET A 28 1.43 0.67 4.85
C MET A 28 0.68 -0.56 4.32
N LEU A 29 -0.62 -0.66 4.58
CA LEU A 29 -1.46 -1.69 3.95
C LEU A 29 -1.61 -1.41 2.45
N ALA A 30 -1.74 -0.14 2.03
CA ALA A 30 -1.73 0.21 0.61
C ALA A 30 -0.41 -0.13 -0.09
N ASP A 31 0.70 -0.20 0.63
CA ASP A 31 2.01 -0.55 0.10
C ASP A 31 2.13 -2.05 -0.26
N THR A 32 1.29 -2.92 0.35
CA THR A 32 1.14 -4.33 -0.01
C THR A 32 0.20 -4.49 -1.21
N GLU A 33 0.47 -3.78 -2.26
CA GLU A 33 -0.33 -3.66 -3.47
C GLU A 33 -0.01 -4.76 -4.52
N VAL A 34 -0.71 -4.75 -5.66
CA VAL A 34 -0.56 -5.76 -6.72
C VAL A 34 0.89 -5.91 -7.19
N GLY A 35 1.62 -4.80 -7.40
CA GLY A 35 3.01 -4.83 -7.84
C GLY A 35 3.95 -5.46 -6.80
N SER A 36 3.74 -5.15 -5.51
CA SER A 36 4.47 -5.75 -4.39
C SER A 36 4.22 -7.25 -4.30
N VAL A 37 2.97 -7.69 -4.41
CA VAL A 37 2.60 -9.11 -4.39
C VAL A 37 3.17 -9.86 -5.58
N ILE A 38 3.15 -9.28 -6.79
CA ILE A 38 3.71 -9.90 -7.99
C ILE A 38 5.23 -10.02 -7.87
N SER A 39 5.94 -8.93 -7.53
CA SER A 39 7.40 -8.94 -7.39
C SER A 39 7.89 -9.88 -6.28
N ALA A 40 7.18 -9.93 -5.15
CA ALA A 40 7.44 -10.87 -4.08
C ALA A 40 7.21 -12.33 -4.52
N SER A 41 6.11 -12.60 -5.24
CA SER A 41 5.81 -13.94 -5.79
C SER A 41 6.87 -14.40 -6.78
N GLN A 42 7.29 -13.53 -7.71
CA GLN A 42 8.36 -13.82 -8.66
C GLN A 42 9.71 -14.03 -7.96
N SER A 43 9.98 -13.23 -6.90
CA SER A 43 11.18 -13.38 -6.09
C SER A 43 11.25 -14.76 -5.44
N GLY A 44 10.15 -15.19 -4.80
CA GLY A 44 10.06 -16.52 -4.20
C GLY A 44 10.15 -17.67 -5.21
N ALA A 45 9.44 -17.55 -6.34
CA ALA A 45 9.43 -18.58 -7.38
C ALA A 45 10.79 -18.79 -8.06
N ARG A 46 11.50 -17.69 -8.40
CA ARG A 46 12.77 -17.75 -9.13
C ARG A 46 13.98 -17.98 -8.22
N TRP A 47 14.00 -17.32 -7.06
CA TRP A 47 15.18 -17.27 -6.19
C TRP A 47 14.98 -17.94 -4.82
N GLY A 48 13.83 -18.58 -4.61
CA GLY A 48 13.53 -19.22 -3.33
C GLY A 48 13.49 -18.17 -2.19
N TYR A 49 14.16 -18.46 -1.08
CA TYR A 49 14.16 -17.60 0.11
C TYR A 49 15.24 -16.51 0.10
N ARG A 50 16.02 -16.35 -0.98
CA ARG A 50 17.17 -15.42 -1.02
C ARG A 50 16.76 -13.98 -0.80
N LEU A 51 15.64 -13.52 -1.40
CA LEU A 51 15.15 -12.16 -1.26
C LEU A 51 14.33 -11.90 0.03
N LEU A 52 14.17 -12.91 0.89
CA LEU A 52 13.47 -12.77 2.15
C LEU A 52 14.20 -11.82 3.12
N ALA A 53 15.54 -11.85 3.16
CA ALA A 53 16.32 -10.93 3.99
C ALA A 53 16.07 -9.45 3.60
N LEU A 54 15.84 -9.18 2.32
CA LEU A 54 15.53 -7.85 1.83
C LEU A 54 14.27 -7.30 2.48
N GLN A 55 13.22 -8.10 2.66
CA GLN A 55 11.95 -7.64 3.24
C GLN A 55 12.17 -7.11 4.67
N PHE A 56 13.00 -7.77 5.46
CA PHE A 56 13.33 -7.29 6.81
C PHE A 56 14.20 -6.03 6.78
N LEU A 57 15.12 -5.91 5.81
CA LEU A 57 15.94 -4.73 5.61
C LEU A 57 15.09 -3.52 5.16
N LEU A 58 14.00 -3.76 4.45
CA LEU A 58 13.09 -2.71 3.99
C LEU A 58 12.25 -2.09 5.12
N VAL A 59 12.02 -2.79 6.24
CA VAL A 59 11.28 -2.24 7.39
C VAL A 59 11.84 -0.90 7.88
N PRO A 60 13.12 -0.77 8.24
CA PRO A 60 13.67 0.51 8.70
C PRO A 60 13.70 1.57 7.60
N ILE A 61 13.88 1.20 6.33
CA ILE A 61 13.88 2.14 5.20
C ILE A 61 12.48 2.72 5.01
N LEU A 62 11.47 1.85 4.93
CA LEU A 62 10.07 2.24 4.80
C LEU A 62 9.63 3.09 6.00
N TYR A 63 9.92 2.66 7.22
CA TYR A 63 9.61 3.42 8.42
C TYR A 63 10.26 4.80 8.40
N ALA A 64 11.55 4.91 8.05
CA ALA A 64 12.26 6.17 8.05
C ALA A 64 11.67 7.18 7.05
N THR A 65 11.34 6.72 5.84
CA THR A 65 10.73 7.58 4.81
C THR A 65 9.34 8.08 5.23
N GLN A 66 8.53 7.21 5.79
CA GLN A 66 7.17 7.55 6.22
C GLN A 66 7.16 8.38 7.52
N GLU A 67 8.10 8.13 8.45
CA GLU A 67 8.24 8.95 9.67
C GLU A 67 8.66 10.39 9.34
N LEU A 68 9.52 10.56 8.35
CA LEU A 68 9.92 11.90 7.89
C LEU A 68 8.70 12.66 7.31
N ALA A 69 7.88 12.02 6.49
CA ALA A 69 6.66 12.62 5.94
C ALA A 69 5.64 12.95 7.04
N LEU A 70 5.41 12.00 7.96
CA LEU A 70 4.57 12.18 9.14
C LEU A 70 5.01 13.40 9.97
N ARG A 71 6.29 13.44 10.33
CA ARG A 71 6.85 14.52 11.16
C ARG A 71 6.75 15.87 10.44
N LEU A 72 7.05 15.89 9.15
CA LEU A 72 6.98 17.10 8.34
C LEU A 72 5.53 17.62 8.30
N GLY A 73 4.54 16.75 8.04
CA GLY A 73 3.12 17.10 8.05
C GLY A 73 2.65 17.66 9.38
N VAL A 74 2.95 16.95 10.49
CA VAL A 74 2.54 17.37 11.84
C VAL A 74 3.20 18.68 12.29
N THR A 75 4.47 18.92 11.90
CA THR A 75 5.22 20.12 12.35
C THR A 75 4.91 21.36 11.51
N THR A 76 4.62 21.18 10.22
CA THR A 76 4.41 22.31 9.31
C THR A 76 2.94 22.61 9.08
N GLY A 77 2.06 21.61 9.21
CA GLY A 77 0.64 21.71 8.84
C GLY A 77 0.41 21.93 7.34
N GLN A 78 1.42 21.66 6.50
CA GLN A 78 1.41 21.86 5.06
C GLN A 78 1.69 20.55 4.33
N GLY A 79 1.00 20.33 3.20
CA GLY A 79 1.25 19.21 2.33
C GLY A 79 2.61 19.27 1.64
N LEU A 80 3.10 18.13 1.16
CA LEU A 80 4.42 18.08 0.54
C LEU A 80 4.48 18.93 -0.74
N GLY A 81 3.41 18.93 -1.54
CA GLY A 81 3.29 19.76 -2.72
C GLY A 81 3.33 21.26 -2.40
N GLU A 82 2.63 21.66 -1.33
CA GLU A 82 2.62 23.04 -0.84
C GLU A 82 4.00 23.47 -0.33
N LEU A 83 4.69 22.63 0.44
CA LEU A 83 6.04 22.90 0.93
C LEU A 83 7.06 23.03 -0.19
N ILE A 84 7.02 22.16 -1.20
CA ILE A 84 7.88 22.26 -2.38
C ILE A 84 7.62 23.59 -3.09
N ARG A 85 6.36 23.96 -3.27
CA ARG A 85 6.01 25.24 -3.89
C ARG A 85 6.50 26.43 -3.09
N ALA A 86 6.37 26.40 -1.76
CA ALA A 86 6.78 27.49 -0.89
C ALA A 86 8.30 27.65 -0.77
N ARG A 87 9.04 26.54 -0.75
CA ARG A 87 10.50 26.55 -0.51
C ARG A 87 11.34 26.53 -1.77
N LEU A 88 10.92 25.80 -2.80
CA LEU A 88 11.67 25.59 -4.03
C LEU A 88 11.05 26.32 -5.24
N GLY A 89 9.82 26.81 -5.10
CA GLY A 89 9.12 27.57 -6.13
C GLY A 89 8.21 26.69 -7.04
N ARG A 90 7.45 27.37 -7.89
CA ARG A 90 6.43 26.76 -8.75
C ARG A 90 6.97 25.72 -9.72
N GLY A 91 8.15 25.94 -10.30
CA GLY A 91 8.73 25.02 -11.28
C GLY A 91 8.99 23.64 -10.69
N TRP A 92 9.61 23.60 -9.51
CA TRP A 92 9.87 22.35 -8.80
C TRP A 92 8.58 21.67 -8.30
N ALA A 93 7.59 22.44 -7.85
CA ALA A 93 6.30 21.89 -7.46
C ALA A 93 5.57 21.24 -8.64
N LEU A 94 5.56 21.89 -9.81
CA LEU A 94 4.96 21.31 -11.03
C LEU A 94 5.70 20.04 -11.48
N LEU A 95 7.04 20.04 -11.45
CA LEU A 95 7.82 18.84 -11.80
C LEU A 95 7.49 17.68 -10.86
N ALA A 96 7.54 17.92 -9.53
CA ALA A 96 7.23 16.90 -8.53
C ALA A 96 5.80 16.37 -8.67
N THR A 97 4.82 17.26 -8.89
CA THR A 97 3.42 16.87 -9.08
C THR A 97 3.22 16.09 -10.38
N SER A 98 3.86 16.52 -11.47
CA SER A 98 3.76 15.79 -12.75
C SER A 98 4.33 14.39 -12.67
N THR A 99 5.51 14.22 -12.05
CA THR A 99 6.12 12.89 -11.85
C THR A 99 5.28 12.03 -10.92
N LEU A 100 4.70 12.62 -9.86
CA LEU A 100 3.76 11.93 -8.98
C LEU A 100 2.52 11.44 -9.73
N VAL A 101 1.88 12.29 -10.53
CA VAL A 101 0.69 11.93 -11.30
C VAL A 101 0.98 10.79 -12.28
N VAL A 102 2.11 10.84 -12.99
CA VAL A 102 2.54 9.74 -13.89
C VAL A 102 2.74 8.44 -13.10
N SER A 103 3.40 8.50 -11.94
CA SER A 103 3.57 7.34 -11.06
C SER A 103 2.23 6.80 -10.56
N CYS A 104 1.30 7.67 -10.18
CA CYS A 104 -0.03 7.30 -9.73
C CYS A 104 -0.86 6.63 -10.84
N ILE A 105 -0.78 7.13 -12.07
CA ILE A 105 -1.44 6.48 -13.23
C ILE A 105 -0.90 5.07 -13.42
N GLY A 106 0.44 4.89 -13.40
CA GLY A 106 1.04 3.56 -13.47
C GLY A 106 0.59 2.63 -12.35
N ALA A 107 0.54 3.15 -11.11
CA ALA A 107 0.04 2.39 -9.97
C ALA A 107 -1.42 1.98 -10.16
N LEU A 108 -2.30 2.90 -10.57
CA LEU A 108 -3.73 2.59 -10.81
C LEU A 108 -3.93 1.53 -11.90
N LEU A 109 -3.16 1.62 -13.00
CA LEU A 109 -3.21 0.60 -14.06
C LEU A 109 -2.81 -0.78 -13.51
N THR A 110 -1.79 -0.85 -12.66
CA THR A 110 -1.36 -2.08 -11.98
C THR A 110 -2.47 -2.61 -11.06
N GLN A 111 -3.10 -1.75 -10.24
CA GLN A 111 -4.21 -2.17 -9.37
C GLN A 111 -5.39 -2.71 -10.18
N MET A 112 -5.80 -2.01 -11.24
CA MET A 112 -6.92 -2.43 -12.08
C MET A 112 -6.63 -3.75 -12.81
N SER A 113 -5.40 -3.93 -13.31
CA SER A 113 -4.97 -5.20 -13.90
C SER A 113 -5.03 -6.35 -12.88
N GLY A 114 -4.55 -6.12 -11.65
CA GLY A 114 -4.62 -7.10 -10.57
C GLY A 114 -6.05 -7.48 -10.20
N LEU A 115 -6.93 -6.48 -10.03
CA LEU A 115 -8.35 -6.69 -9.72
C LEU A 115 -9.10 -7.38 -10.85
N ALA A 116 -8.80 -7.05 -12.11
CA ALA A 116 -9.32 -7.76 -13.26
C ALA A 116 -8.88 -9.24 -13.25
N GLY A 117 -7.61 -9.50 -12.90
CA GLY A 117 -7.09 -10.86 -12.72
C GLY A 117 -7.80 -11.63 -11.60
N VAL A 118 -8.15 -10.97 -10.50
CA VAL A 118 -8.98 -11.57 -9.43
C VAL A 118 -10.36 -11.96 -10.00
N GLY A 119 -11.01 -11.09 -10.77
CA GLY A 119 -12.27 -11.43 -11.43
C GLY A 119 -12.15 -12.65 -12.35
N GLN A 120 -11.07 -12.73 -13.13
CA GLN A 120 -10.80 -13.86 -14.02
C GLN A 120 -10.65 -15.20 -13.28
N ILE A 121 -10.11 -15.21 -12.05
CA ILE A 121 -10.04 -16.43 -11.21
C ILE A 121 -11.43 -17.04 -11.01
N PHE A 122 -12.46 -16.21 -10.93
CA PHE A 122 -13.86 -16.61 -10.72
C PHE A 122 -14.69 -16.62 -12.01
N GLY A 123 -14.04 -16.48 -13.18
CA GLY A 123 -14.71 -16.48 -14.48
C GLY A 123 -15.51 -15.19 -14.79
N VAL A 124 -15.27 -14.10 -14.04
CA VAL A 124 -15.91 -12.81 -14.28
C VAL A 124 -15.10 -12.03 -15.31
N PRO A 125 -15.74 -11.50 -16.39
CA PRO A 125 -15.07 -10.67 -17.37
C PRO A 125 -14.45 -9.42 -16.74
N SER A 126 -13.25 -9.02 -17.19
CA SER A 126 -12.48 -7.90 -16.62
C SER A 126 -13.27 -6.58 -16.61
N TRP A 127 -14.04 -6.28 -17.67
CA TRP A 127 -14.83 -5.05 -17.76
C TRP A 127 -15.95 -4.97 -16.71
N ILE A 128 -16.55 -6.12 -16.31
CA ILE A 128 -17.54 -6.17 -15.22
C ILE A 128 -16.86 -5.92 -13.89
N THR A 129 -15.73 -6.60 -13.64
CA THR A 129 -14.97 -6.46 -12.40
C THR A 129 -14.51 -5.02 -12.19
N ILE A 130 -13.90 -4.42 -13.21
CA ILE A 130 -13.43 -3.03 -13.16
C ILE A 130 -14.61 -2.07 -12.98
N GLY A 131 -15.70 -2.25 -13.73
CA GLY A 131 -16.89 -1.40 -13.62
C GLY A 131 -17.51 -1.41 -12.21
N LEU A 132 -17.61 -2.58 -11.58
CA LEU A 132 -18.11 -2.71 -10.20
C LEU A 132 -17.18 -2.02 -9.20
N ILE A 133 -15.87 -2.19 -9.36
CA ILE A 133 -14.87 -1.61 -8.45
C ILE A 133 -14.87 -0.09 -8.56
N VAL A 134 -14.81 0.46 -9.76
CA VAL A 134 -14.86 1.91 -9.99
C VAL A 134 -16.14 2.51 -9.41
N THR A 135 -17.28 1.84 -9.62
CA THR A 135 -18.56 2.28 -9.04
C THR A 135 -18.54 2.25 -7.52
N ALA A 136 -18.00 1.18 -6.92
CA ALA A 136 -17.90 1.05 -5.47
C ALA A 136 -17.00 2.13 -4.83
N ILE A 137 -15.82 2.38 -5.43
CA ILE A 137 -14.90 3.43 -4.99
C ILE A 137 -15.56 4.82 -5.14
N PHE A 138 -16.23 5.08 -6.26
CA PHE A 138 -16.95 6.32 -6.49
C PHE A 138 -18.02 6.57 -5.42
N VAL A 139 -18.89 5.57 -5.17
CA VAL A 139 -19.93 5.68 -4.13
C VAL A 139 -19.30 5.95 -2.76
N MET A 140 -18.22 5.23 -2.42
CA MET A 140 -17.52 5.40 -1.14
C MET A 140 -16.94 6.80 -0.99
N VAL A 141 -16.27 7.33 -2.01
CA VAL A 141 -15.69 8.69 -2.00
C VAL A 141 -16.78 9.75 -1.89
N CYS A 142 -17.94 9.55 -2.54
CA CYS A 142 -19.08 10.46 -2.45
C CYS A 142 -19.70 10.52 -1.04
N THR A 143 -19.35 9.62 -0.12
CA THR A 143 -19.79 9.71 1.29
C THR A 143 -19.19 10.92 2.01
N GLY A 144 -18.10 11.51 1.49
CA GLY A 144 -17.50 12.76 2.01
C GLY A 144 -16.97 12.64 3.44
N SER A 145 -16.48 11.47 3.85
CA SER A 145 -15.97 11.26 5.22
C SER A 145 -14.63 10.55 5.22
N TYR A 146 -13.58 11.23 5.67
CA TYR A 146 -12.26 10.64 5.87
C TYR A 146 -12.32 9.38 6.75
N HIS A 147 -13.05 9.43 7.86
CA HIS A 147 -13.18 8.29 8.78
C HIS A 147 -13.88 7.07 8.17
N ALA A 148 -14.83 7.29 7.24
CA ALA A 148 -15.48 6.18 6.52
C ALA A 148 -14.49 5.51 5.58
N VAL A 149 -13.75 6.30 4.79
CA VAL A 149 -12.72 5.84 3.87
C VAL A 149 -11.61 5.09 4.63
N GLU A 150 -11.12 5.65 5.74
CA GLU A 150 -10.11 5.03 6.60
C GLU A 150 -10.56 3.67 7.14
N ARG A 151 -11.79 3.56 7.65
CA ARG A 151 -12.34 2.28 8.15
C ARG A 151 -12.44 1.22 7.05
N VAL A 152 -12.95 1.61 5.89
CA VAL A 152 -13.05 0.71 4.74
C VAL A 152 -11.67 0.24 4.33
N ALA A 153 -10.68 1.15 4.23
CA ALA A 153 -9.31 0.80 3.91
C ALA A 153 -8.70 -0.17 4.93
N LEU A 154 -8.89 0.06 6.24
CA LEU A 154 -8.41 -0.85 7.28
C LEU A 154 -9.06 -2.23 7.20
N VAL A 155 -10.37 -2.30 6.97
CA VAL A 155 -11.09 -3.58 6.82
C VAL A 155 -10.61 -4.34 5.59
N LEU A 156 -10.44 -3.67 4.46
CA LEU A 156 -9.92 -4.26 3.23
C LEU A 156 -8.47 -4.71 3.41
N GLY A 157 -7.63 -3.88 4.04
CA GLY A 157 -6.23 -4.22 4.32
C GLY A 157 -6.09 -5.41 5.27
N CYS A 158 -7.02 -5.64 6.20
CA CYS A 158 -7.02 -6.85 7.01
C CYS A 158 -7.15 -8.14 6.18
N ALA A 159 -7.71 -8.07 4.96
CA ALA A 159 -7.77 -9.23 4.07
C ALA A 159 -6.37 -9.69 3.61
N GLU A 160 -5.37 -8.80 3.59
CA GLU A 160 -3.98 -9.14 3.27
C GLU A 160 -3.35 -10.11 4.28
N LEU A 161 -3.85 -10.16 5.52
CA LEU A 161 -3.43 -11.14 6.50
C LEU A 161 -3.67 -12.59 6.03
N ALA A 162 -4.52 -12.76 5.02
CA ALA A 162 -4.70 -14.04 4.33
C ALA A 162 -3.38 -14.61 3.77
N PHE A 163 -2.43 -13.76 3.36
CA PHE A 163 -1.11 -14.22 2.89
C PHE A 163 -0.29 -14.89 4.00
N LEU A 164 -0.45 -14.45 5.26
CA LEU A 164 0.19 -15.13 6.40
C LEU A 164 -0.34 -16.55 6.57
N VAL A 165 -1.64 -16.76 6.34
CA VAL A 165 -2.25 -18.08 6.39
C VAL A 165 -1.69 -18.99 5.30
N VAL A 166 -1.51 -18.46 4.07
CA VAL A 166 -0.91 -19.21 2.96
C VAL A 166 0.54 -19.60 3.30
N ALA A 167 1.35 -18.64 3.78
CA ALA A 167 2.73 -18.90 4.17
C ALA A 167 2.83 -19.95 5.29
N TRP A 168 1.98 -19.87 6.29
CA TRP A 168 1.91 -20.87 7.36
C TRP A 168 1.61 -22.27 6.82
N ARG A 169 0.62 -22.38 5.93
CA ARG A 169 0.17 -23.67 5.37
C ARG A 169 1.10 -24.23 4.31
N SER A 170 1.98 -23.42 3.75
CA SER A 170 2.98 -23.87 2.78
C SER A 170 4.16 -24.65 3.43
N HIS A 171 4.19 -24.72 4.76
CA HIS A 171 5.20 -25.47 5.55
C HIS A 171 6.64 -25.19 5.10
N PRO A 172 7.13 -23.94 5.15
CA PRO A 172 8.47 -23.61 4.70
C PRO A 172 9.52 -24.37 5.53
N ASP A 173 10.52 -24.96 4.86
CA ASP A 173 11.66 -25.56 5.53
C ASP A 173 12.58 -24.46 6.07
N VAL A 174 12.58 -24.29 7.39
CA VAL A 174 13.36 -23.26 8.09
C VAL A 174 14.86 -23.46 7.89
N GLY A 175 15.36 -24.70 7.86
CA GLY A 175 16.76 -24.98 7.63
C GLY A 175 17.22 -24.54 6.24
N HIS A 176 16.45 -24.89 5.22
CA HIS A 176 16.69 -24.47 3.84
C HIS A 176 16.55 -22.97 3.67
N MET A 177 15.56 -22.35 4.32
CA MET A 177 15.33 -20.91 4.31
C MET A 177 16.56 -20.15 4.86
N LEU A 178 17.06 -20.51 6.04
CA LEU A 178 18.23 -19.88 6.64
C LEU A 178 19.50 -20.05 5.78
N ALA A 179 19.69 -21.22 5.18
CA ALA A 179 20.82 -21.46 4.28
C ALA A 179 20.78 -20.59 3.02
N GLN A 180 19.58 -20.37 2.44
CA GLN A 180 19.42 -19.56 1.24
C GLN A 180 19.48 -18.06 1.51
N VAL A 181 18.97 -17.58 2.63
CA VAL A 181 18.98 -16.15 3.01
C VAL A 181 20.41 -15.58 3.04
N VAL A 182 21.41 -16.38 3.36
CA VAL A 182 22.82 -15.95 3.38
C VAL A 182 23.44 -15.94 1.98
N GLN A 183 22.89 -16.71 1.03
CA GLN A 183 23.40 -16.84 -0.34
C GLN A 183 22.81 -15.76 -1.24
N GLN A 184 23.54 -14.66 -1.42
CA GLN A 184 23.09 -13.51 -2.21
C GLN A 184 23.84 -13.42 -3.55
N PRO A 185 23.24 -13.81 -4.70
CA PRO A 185 23.90 -13.78 -6.00
C PRO A 185 23.92 -12.36 -6.59
N LEU A 186 24.67 -11.44 -5.95
CA LEU A 186 24.73 -10.02 -6.33
C LEU A 186 25.37 -9.76 -7.70
N THR A 187 25.87 -10.77 -8.39
CA THR A 187 26.43 -10.65 -9.75
C THR A 187 25.43 -11.03 -10.84
N ASP A 188 24.28 -11.58 -10.46
CA ASP A 188 23.24 -12.00 -11.40
C ASP A 188 22.28 -10.85 -11.71
N HIS A 189 22.12 -10.54 -13.01
CA HIS A 189 21.27 -9.43 -13.46
C HIS A 189 19.79 -9.62 -13.12
N ASP A 190 19.26 -10.84 -13.24
CA ASP A 190 17.85 -11.12 -12.95
C ASP A 190 17.57 -11.02 -11.44
N TYR A 191 18.56 -11.41 -10.62
CA TYR A 191 18.48 -11.21 -9.18
C TYR A 191 18.46 -9.73 -8.80
N LEU A 192 19.39 -8.95 -9.37
CA LEU A 192 19.45 -7.50 -9.15
C LEU A 192 18.21 -6.77 -9.64
N TYR A 193 17.63 -7.23 -10.75
CA TYR A 193 16.35 -6.69 -11.25
C TYR A 193 15.21 -6.91 -10.24
N LEU A 194 15.04 -8.12 -9.70
CA LEU A 194 14.00 -8.39 -8.71
C LEU A 194 14.29 -7.71 -7.37
N LEU A 195 15.55 -7.58 -6.99
CA LEU A 195 15.95 -6.80 -5.82
C LEU A 195 15.54 -5.33 -5.99
N ALA A 196 15.83 -4.73 -7.14
CA ALA A 196 15.44 -3.36 -7.46
C ALA A 196 13.92 -3.20 -7.56
N ALA A 197 13.20 -4.19 -8.12
CA ALA A 197 11.75 -4.19 -8.18
C ALA A 197 11.12 -4.18 -6.78
N ASN A 198 11.57 -5.04 -5.86
CA ASN A 198 11.09 -5.05 -4.47
C ASN A 198 11.40 -3.74 -3.72
N LEU A 199 12.58 -3.12 -3.97
CA LEU A 199 12.90 -1.79 -3.45
C LEU A 199 11.94 -0.73 -4.00
N GLY A 200 11.68 -0.76 -5.30
CA GLY A 200 10.82 0.20 -5.99
C GLY A 200 9.35 0.11 -5.58
N THR A 201 8.87 -1.09 -5.27
CA THR A 201 7.50 -1.29 -4.78
C THR A 201 7.35 -1.01 -3.28
N CYS A 202 8.44 -0.90 -2.53
CA CYS A 202 8.41 -0.56 -1.10
C CYS A 202 8.44 0.96 -0.85
N VAL A 203 9.18 1.74 -1.65
CA VAL A 203 9.30 3.19 -1.46
C VAL A 203 8.74 3.90 -2.68
N MET A 204 7.45 4.10 -2.68
CA MET A 204 6.74 4.76 -3.77
C MET A 204 6.48 6.25 -3.47
N PRO A 205 6.60 7.16 -4.45
CA PRO A 205 6.38 8.59 -4.23
C PRO A 205 5.01 8.90 -3.62
N TRP A 206 3.95 8.23 -4.09
CA TRP A 206 2.59 8.49 -3.63
C TRP A 206 2.37 8.12 -2.15
N THR A 207 3.09 7.15 -1.59
CA THR A 207 2.96 6.81 -0.15
C THR A 207 3.47 7.94 0.74
N VAL A 208 4.55 8.61 0.33
CA VAL A 208 5.15 9.74 1.06
C VAL A 208 4.23 10.95 1.03
N PHE A 209 3.68 11.29 -0.15
CA PHE A 209 2.73 12.39 -0.29
C PHE A 209 1.44 12.11 0.49
N TYR A 210 0.89 10.88 0.37
CA TYR A 210 -0.28 10.46 1.13
C TYR A 210 -0.09 10.63 2.62
N GLN A 211 1.00 10.08 3.18
CA GLN A 211 1.26 10.12 4.62
C GLN A 211 1.23 11.55 5.15
N GLN A 212 1.86 12.48 4.45
CA GLN A 212 1.89 13.88 4.86
C GLN A 212 0.52 14.54 4.78
N SER A 213 -0.20 14.38 3.67
CA SER A 213 -1.54 14.98 3.50
C SER A 213 -2.58 14.34 4.43
N ALA A 214 -2.51 13.03 4.66
CA ALA A 214 -3.44 12.32 5.54
C ALA A 214 -3.34 12.75 7.01
N VAL A 215 -2.14 12.99 7.52
CA VAL A 215 -1.96 13.47 8.90
C VAL A 215 -2.45 14.89 9.08
N ILE A 216 -2.41 15.71 8.02
CA ILE A 216 -2.93 17.08 8.02
C ILE A 216 -4.45 17.07 7.96
N ASP A 217 -5.04 16.30 7.05
CA ASP A 217 -6.50 16.16 6.91
C ASP A 217 -7.13 15.61 8.19
N LYS A 218 -6.42 14.70 8.88
CA LYS A 218 -6.79 14.16 10.20
C LYS A 218 -6.50 15.14 11.35
N LYS A 219 -5.88 16.29 11.08
CA LYS A 219 -5.57 17.35 12.06
C LYS A 219 -4.71 16.85 13.23
N LEU A 220 -3.74 15.97 12.96
CA LEU A 220 -2.81 15.48 13.97
C LEU A 220 -1.88 16.61 14.44
N THR A 221 -1.58 16.59 15.73
CA THR A 221 -0.78 17.61 16.42
C THR A 221 0.47 17.00 17.06
N LEU A 222 1.42 17.84 17.50
CA LEU A 222 2.65 17.39 18.15
C LEU A 222 2.44 16.41 19.33
N PRO A 223 1.41 16.56 20.19
CA PRO A 223 1.09 15.57 21.22
C PRO A 223 0.77 14.17 20.67
N ASP A 224 0.24 14.07 19.45
CA ASP A 224 -0.18 12.81 18.81
C ASP A 224 0.99 12.11 18.12
N LEU A 225 2.11 12.81 17.90
CA LEU A 225 3.25 12.34 17.10
C LEU A 225 3.82 11.00 17.57
N LYS A 226 3.85 10.73 18.88
CA LYS A 226 4.38 9.45 19.41
C LYS A 226 3.49 8.27 19.01
N LEU A 227 2.17 8.44 19.07
CA LEU A 227 1.21 7.41 18.68
C LEU A 227 1.21 7.20 17.16
N ALA A 228 1.27 8.29 16.40
CA ALA A 228 1.35 8.22 14.95
C ALA A 228 2.65 7.55 14.45
N ARG A 229 3.79 7.78 15.13
CA ARG A 229 5.04 7.05 14.86
C ARG A 229 4.92 5.56 15.14
N LEU A 230 4.25 5.19 16.23
CA LEU A 230 4.00 3.79 16.55
C LEU A 230 3.09 3.13 15.51
N ASP A 231 2.03 3.82 15.10
CA ASP A 231 1.13 3.41 14.02
C ASP A 231 1.91 3.14 12.72
N THR A 232 2.75 4.08 12.30
CA THR A 232 3.61 3.95 11.13
C THR A 232 4.61 2.79 11.27
N LEU A 233 5.22 2.58 12.43
CA LEU A 233 6.15 1.48 12.67
C LEU A 233 5.45 0.12 12.61
N VAL A 234 4.31 -0.01 13.30
CA VAL A 234 3.50 -1.24 13.28
C VAL A 234 3.04 -1.55 11.85
N GLY A 235 2.60 -0.53 11.13
CA GLY A 235 2.24 -0.66 9.72
C GLY A 235 3.40 -1.13 8.85
N ALA A 236 4.60 -0.54 8.98
CA ALA A 236 5.78 -0.94 8.21
C ALA A 236 6.20 -2.40 8.51
N ILE A 237 6.14 -2.82 9.77
CA ILE A 237 6.40 -4.22 10.16
C ILE A 237 5.33 -5.14 9.56
N ALA A 238 4.06 -4.77 9.64
CA ALA A 238 2.96 -5.57 9.09
C ALA A 238 3.09 -5.73 7.57
N CYS A 239 3.28 -4.63 6.84
CA CYS A 239 3.48 -4.62 5.39
C CYS A 239 4.61 -5.56 4.97
N GLN A 240 5.81 -5.38 5.52
CA GLN A 240 6.96 -6.21 5.14
C GLN A 240 6.84 -7.66 5.60
N THR A 241 6.12 -7.92 6.71
CA THR A 241 5.82 -9.29 7.14
C THR A 241 4.85 -9.98 6.17
N ILE A 242 3.83 -9.27 5.68
CA ILE A 242 2.90 -9.80 4.67
C ILE A 242 3.64 -10.06 3.35
N THR A 243 4.46 -9.12 2.90
CA THR A 243 5.27 -9.30 1.68
C THR A 243 6.27 -10.45 1.81
N ALA A 244 6.92 -10.59 2.97
CA ALA A 244 7.75 -11.74 3.29
C ALA A 244 6.97 -13.07 3.24
N ALA A 245 5.73 -13.08 3.73
CA ALA A 245 4.87 -14.24 3.66
C ALA A 245 4.54 -14.64 2.21
N VAL A 246 4.35 -13.67 1.32
CA VAL A 246 4.17 -13.92 -0.13
C VAL A 246 5.44 -14.56 -0.72
N VAL A 247 6.64 -14.02 -0.41
CA VAL A 247 7.91 -14.63 -0.83
C VAL A 247 8.03 -16.06 -0.33
N MET A 248 7.74 -16.30 0.96
CA MET A 248 7.82 -17.64 1.57
C MET A 248 6.85 -18.62 0.91
N ALA A 249 5.60 -18.21 0.69
CA ALA A 249 4.58 -19.05 0.06
C ALA A 249 4.98 -19.42 -1.39
N ALA A 250 5.47 -18.47 -2.16
CA ALA A 250 5.94 -18.71 -3.52
C ALA A 250 7.20 -19.59 -3.56
N ALA A 251 8.15 -19.35 -2.65
CA ALA A 251 9.37 -20.14 -2.54
C ALA A 251 9.10 -21.62 -2.21
N SER A 252 8.20 -21.88 -1.25
CA SER A 252 7.87 -23.25 -0.83
C SER A 252 7.04 -24.01 -1.86
N THR A 253 6.19 -23.33 -2.63
CA THR A 253 5.31 -23.97 -3.62
C THR A 253 5.93 -24.14 -5.01
N LEU A 254 6.85 -23.24 -5.39
CA LEU A 254 7.42 -23.15 -6.73
C LEU A 254 8.96 -23.12 -6.72
N GLY A 255 9.58 -22.81 -5.60
CA GLY A 255 11.03 -22.61 -5.50
C GLY A 255 11.82 -23.87 -5.77
N GLY A 256 12.92 -23.70 -6.52
CA GLY A 256 13.90 -24.75 -6.76
C GLY A 256 13.78 -25.47 -8.10
N HIS A 257 12.85 -25.16 -8.96
CA HIS A 257 12.83 -25.67 -10.33
C HIS A 257 13.61 -24.70 -11.22
N ALA A 258 14.77 -25.10 -11.68
CA ALA A 258 15.55 -24.40 -12.69
C ALA A 258 14.67 -24.24 -13.94
N GLY A 259 14.26 -23.02 -14.24
CA GLY A 259 13.27 -22.69 -15.28
C GLY A 259 11.94 -22.23 -14.69
N GLY A 260 11.94 -21.65 -13.48
CA GLY A 260 10.76 -21.21 -12.75
C GLY A 260 9.75 -20.51 -13.67
N ALA A 261 8.51 -21.03 -13.67
CA ALA A 261 7.42 -20.49 -14.44
C ALA A 261 7.37 -18.99 -14.26
N SER A 262 7.39 -18.23 -15.36
CA SER A 262 7.16 -16.81 -15.32
C SER A 262 5.77 -16.60 -14.70
N LEU A 263 5.74 -16.06 -13.45
CA LEU A 263 4.47 -15.70 -12.80
C LEU A 263 4.06 -14.33 -13.33
N ASP A 264 3.60 -14.31 -14.59
CA ASP A 264 3.31 -13.07 -15.30
C ASP A 264 1.83 -12.66 -15.18
N SER A 265 0.99 -13.51 -14.59
CA SER A 265 -0.43 -13.22 -14.42
C SER A 265 -0.95 -13.60 -13.04
N VAL A 266 -1.95 -12.84 -12.59
CA VAL A 266 -2.62 -13.06 -11.28
C VAL A 266 -3.21 -14.47 -11.17
N PRO A 267 -3.88 -15.05 -12.19
CA PRO A 267 -4.36 -16.43 -12.12
C PRO A 267 -3.25 -17.46 -11.94
N GLN A 268 -2.09 -17.30 -12.59
CA GLN A 268 -0.94 -18.20 -12.41
C GLN A 268 -0.41 -18.18 -10.96
N ILE A 269 -0.33 -16.99 -10.37
CA ILE A 269 0.08 -16.83 -8.97
C ILE A 269 -0.97 -17.49 -8.05
N ALA A 270 -2.26 -17.26 -8.30
CA ALA A 270 -3.34 -17.89 -7.54
C ALA A 270 -3.31 -19.41 -7.59
N ASP A 271 -3.04 -19.99 -8.75
CA ASP A 271 -2.90 -21.45 -8.91
C ASP A 271 -1.67 -21.99 -8.18
N ALA A 272 -0.56 -21.25 -8.15
CA ALA A 272 0.61 -21.59 -7.38
C ALA A 272 0.30 -21.63 -5.88
N PHE A 273 -0.34 -20.59 -5.35
CA PHE A 273 -0.74 -20.51 -3.94
C PHE A 273 -1.82 -21.53 -3.56
N SER A 274 -2.65 -21.96 -4.51
CA SER A 274 -3.65 -23.00 -4.28
C SER A 274 -3.06 -24.36 -3.94
N LYS A 275 -1.79 -24.61 -4.33
CA LYS A 275 -1.06 -25.85 -3.98
C LYS A 275 -0.77 -25.95 -2.48
N ALA A 276 -0.65 -24.82 -1.77
CA ALA A 276 -0.38 -24.80 -0.32
C ALA A 276 -1.61 -25.12 0.54
N LEU A 277 -2.81 -24.90 0.02
CA LEU A 277 -4.09 -25.07 0.75
C LEU A 277 -4.93 -26.17 0.11
N SER A 278 -5.90 -25.77 -0.69
CA SER A 278 -6.67 -26.60 -1.58
C SER A 278 -7.04 -25.75 -2.81
N PRO A 279 -7.37 -26.35 -3.94
CA PRO A 279 -7.60 -25.58 -5.17
C PRO A 279 -8.63 -24.47 -5.03
N SER A 280 -9.72 -24.70 -4.29
CA SER A 280 -10.77 -23.69 -4.07
C SER A 280 -10.39 -22.69 -2.97
N THR A 281 -9.93 -23.19 -1.82
CA THR A 281 -9.59 -22.33 -0.66
C THR A 281 -8.39 -21.43 -0.96
N GLY A 282 -7.36 -21.96 -1.61
CA GLY A 282 -6.17 -21.20 -1.96
C GLY A 282 -6.46 -20.05 -2.92
N ARG A 283 -7.30 -20.27 -3.93
CA ARG A 283 -7.76 -19.22 -4.85
C ARG A 283 -8.55 -18.14 -4.13
N ILE A 284 -9.47 -18.49 -3.23
CA ILE A 284 -10.27 -17.54 -2.46
C ILE A 284 -9.38 -16.71 -1.54
N VAL A 285 -8.51 -17.36 -0.77
CA VAL A 285 -7.61 -16.70 0.19
C VAL A 285 -6.65 -15.74 -0.54
N PHE A 286 -6.07 -16.18 -1.65
CA PHE A 286 -5.22 -15.33 -2.48
C PHE A 286 -5.99 -14.15 -3.08
N ALA A 287 -7.17 -14.40 -3.63
CA ALA A 287 -8.01 -13.37 -4.22
C ALA A 287 -8.46 -12.31 -3.20
N LEU A 288 -8.81 -12.72 -1.98
CA LEU A 288 -9.17 -11.81 -0.89
C LEU A 288 -7.98 -10.92 -0.48
N GLY A 289 -6.79 -11.51 -0.30
CA GLY A 289 -5.59 -10.75 0.06
C GLY A 289 -5.21 -9.74 -1.03
N LEU A 290 -5.14 -10.19 -2.28
CA LEU A 290 -4.78 -9.33 -3.40
C LEU A 290 -5.82 -8.23 -3.65
N ALA A 291 -7.12 -8.56 -3.60
CA ALA A 291 -8.19 -7.57 -3.78
C ALA A 291 -8.19 -6.55 -2.65
N GLY A 292 -7.92 -6.97 -1.40
CA GLY A 292 -7.79 -6.08 -0.24
C GLY A 292 -6.74 -5.02 -0.47
N GLY A 293 -5.48 -5.42 -0.72
CA GLY A 293 -4.37 -4.52 -0.97
C GLY A 293 -4.60 -3.61 -2.19
N ALA A 294 -5.06 -4.20 -3.31
CA ALA A 294 -5.34 -3.44 -4.52
C ALA A 294 -6.41 -2.35 -4.33
N LEU A 295 -7.47 -2.64 -3.60
CA LEU A 295 -8.54 -1.66 -3.30
C LEU A 295 -8.04 -0.57 -2.37
N VAL A 296 -7.30 -0.91 -1.32
CA VAL A 296 -6.70 0.09 -0.41
C VAL A 296 -5.74 0.98 -1.19
N ALA A 297 -4.84 0.41 -1.98
CA ALA A 297 -3.90 1.16 -2.81
C ALA A 297 -4.63 2.08 -3.81
N THR A 298 -5.69 1.61 -4.46
CA THR A 298 -6.48 2.44 -5.37
C THR A 298 -7.05 3.67 -4.67
N ILE A 299 -7.65 3.49 -3.48
CA ILE A 299 -8.20 4.59 -2.67
C ILE A 299 -7.09 5.58 -2.32
N VAL A 300 -5.97 5.09 -1.80
CA VAL A 300 -4.85 5.91 -1.34
C VAL A 300 -4.21 6.68 -2.48
N VAL A 301 -4.00 6.04 -3.64
CA VAL A 301 -3.44 6.70 -4.84
C VAL A 301 -4.36 7.80 -5.37
N CYS A 302 -5.68 7.54 -5.48
CA CYS A 302 -6.64 8.55 -5.91
C CYS A 302 -6.66 9.76 -4.97
N LEU A 303 -6.66 9.53 -3.64
CA LEU A 303 -6.60 10.61 -2.65
C LEU A 303 -5.30 11.40 -2.74
N THR A 304 -4.17 10.73 -2.94
CA THR A 304 -2.87 11.38 -3.09
C THR A 304 -2.86 12.37 -4.23
N VAL A 305 -3.36 11.97 -5.40
CA VAL A 305 -3.45 12.87 -6.57
C VAL A 305 -4.36 14.06 -6.28
N ALA A 306 -5.53 13.81 -5.70
CA ALA A 306 -6.50 14.87 -5.42
C ALA A 306 -5.98 15.89 -4.39
N TRP A 307 -5.34 15.41 -3.31
CA TRP A 307 -4.71 16.29 -2.31
C TRP A 307 -3.56 17.09 -2.92
N THR A 308 -2.62 16.43 -3.60
CA THR A 308 -1.43 17.10 -4.15
C THR A 308 -1.78 18.13 -5.21
N LEU A 309 -2.77 17.86 -6.08
CA LEU A 309 -3.24 18.84 -7.05
C LEU A 309 -3.87 20.04 -6.35
N GLY A 310 -4.67 19.83 -5.30
CA GLY A 310 -5.22 20.91 -4.48
C GLY A 310 -4.13 21.74 -3.79
N GLU A 311 -3.13 21.09 -3.19
CA GLU A 311 -1.98 21.74 -2.53
C GLU A 311 -1.18 22.65 -3.49
N VAL A 312 -0.94 22.19 -4.71
CA VAL A 312 -0.16 22.95 -5.69
C VAL A 312 -0.97 24.03 -6.38
N THR A 313 -2.26 23.80 -6.62
CA THR A 313 -3.17 24.78 -7.26
C THR A 313 -3.74 25.81 -6.28
N GLY A 314 -3.89 25.43 -4.99
CA GLY A 314 -4.49 26.27 -3.95
C GLY A 314 -6.01 26.14 -3.86
N PHE A 315 -6.61 25.10 -4.48
CA PHE A 315 -8.03 24.80 -4.32
C PHE A 315 -8.30 24.07 -2.99
N HIS A 316 -9.54 24.12 -2.52
CA HIS A 316 -9.98 23.33 -1.35
C HIS A 316 -9.81 21.83 -1.64
N HIS A 317 -9.11 21.10 -0.76
CA HIS A 317 -8.66 19.72 -0.97
C HIS A 317 -8.75 18.87 0.30
N SER A 318 -9.89 18.82 0.94
CA SER A 318 -10.15 17.95 2.09
C SER A 318 -11.39 17.09 1.87
N LEU A 319 -11.36 15.84 2.32
CA LEU A 319 -12.53 14.95 2.34
C LEU A 319 -13.65 15.41 3.28
N GLU A 320 -13.36 16.36 4.19
CA GLU A 320 -14.38 16.93 5.07
C GLU A 320 -15.28 17.97 4.37
N HIS A 321 -14.89 18.46 3.17
CA HIS A 321 -15.71 19.34 2.37
C HIS A 321 -16.73 18.56 1.56
N HIS A 322 -17.97 19.09 1.48
CA HIS A 322 -19.01 18.50 0.65
C HIS A 322 -18.61 18.54 -0.84
N PRO A 323 -19.00 17.54 -1.68
CA PRO A 323 -18.66 17.53 -3.11
C PRO A 323 -18.97 18.82 -3.88
N LEU A 324 -20.01 19.56 -3.47
CA LEU A 324 -20.37 20.85 -4.06
C LEU A 324 -19.47 22.01 -3.60
N GLU A 325 -18.74 21.87 -2.49
CA GLU A 325 -17.81 22.88 -1.96
C GLU A 325 -16.39 22.73 -2.50
N ALA A 326 -16.01 21.49 -2.87
CA ALA A 326 -14.71 21.16 -3.45
C ALA A 326 -14.84 20.40 -4.79
N PRO A 327 -15.53 20.96 -5.80
CA PRO A 327 -15.84 20.22 -7.03
C PRO A 327 -14.59 19.75 -7.79
N TRP A 328 -13.51 20.52 -7.74
CA TRP A 328 -12.25 20.16 -8.37
C TRP A 328 -11.57 18.98 -7.70
N PHE A 329 -11.63 18.89 -6.38
CA PHE A 329 -11.08 17.75 -5.62
C PHE A 329 -11.80 16.46 -6.01
N TYR A 330 -13.13 16.47 -6.02
CA TYR A 330 -13.93 15.30 -6.40
C TYR A 330 -13.85 14.99 -7.90
N ALA A 331 -13.71 16.01 -8.76
CA ALA A 331 -13.47 15.81 -10.18
C ALA A 331 -12.10 15.13 -10.42
N CYS A 332 -11.05 15.52 -9.69
CA CYS A 332 -9.75 14.86 -9.77
C CYS A 332 -9.82 13.38 -9.31
N LEU A 333 -10.54 13.10 -8.21
CA LEU A 333 -10.78 11.75 -7.74
C LEU A 333 -11.48 10.88 -8.80
N LEU A 334 -12.47 11.46 -9.50
CA LEU A 334 -13.19 10.81 -10.59
C LEU A 334 -12.33 10.58 -11.82
N TYR A 335 -11.56 11.58 -12.22
CA TYR A 335 -10.74 11.53 -13.43
C TYR A 335 -9.54 10.59 -13.28
N THR A 336 -9.06 10.38 -12.05
CA THR A 336 -8.01 9.40 -11.73
C THR A 336 -8.56 7.98 -11.59
N SER A 337 -9.88 7.81 -11.48
CA SER A 337 -10.50 6.48 -11.54
C SER A 337 -10.47 5.99 -12.99
N PRO A 338 -9.86 4.83 -13.29
CA PRO A 338 -9.72 4.33 -14.66
C PRO A 338 -11.07 4.11 -15.32
N SER A 339 -11.20 4.62 -16.54
CA SER A 339 -12.42 4.45 -17.34
C SER A 339 -12.55 3.00 -17.83
N PRO A 340 -13.75 2.41 -17.83
CA PRO A 340 -13.96 1.04 -18.33
C PRO A 340 -13.70 0.86 -19.84
N ARG A 341 -13.28 1.92 -20.55
CA ARG A 341 -13.08 1.93 -22.00
C ARG A 341 -11.62 1.92 -22.45
N ASP A 342 -10.68 2.03 -21.51
CA ASP A 342 -9.23 1.97 -21.70
C ASP A 342 -8.69 0.64 -21.14
#